data_e093da6beacbb2a9f210ea4241c58017
#
_entry.id   e093da6beacbb2a9f210ea4241c58017
#
_cell.length_a   1.000
_cell.length_b   1.000
_cell.length_c   1.000
_cell.angle_alpha   90.00
_cell.angle_beta   90.00
_cell.angle_gamma   90.00
#
_symmetry.space_group_name_H-M   'P 1'
#
loop_
_entity.id
_entity.type
_entity.pdbx_description
1 polymer ?
#
loop_
_entity_poly.entity_id
_entity_poly.type
_entity_poly.pdbx_seq_one_letter_code
_entity_poly.pdbx_strand_id
1 'polypeptide(L)'
;MRDTIIIHCSATRAGQDFTAADIDRWHRARGFRSIGYHFVIRLDGTIEPGRDVSLDGAHCTGWNRRSIGICYVGGLDKEGRPADTRTEACLLYTSDAADDGESV
;
A
#
# COMPACT_ATOMS: atom_id res chain seq x y z
N MET A 1 -5.03 11.99 -15.89
CA MET A 1 -6.10 11.57 -14.96
C MET A 1 -5.86 10.15 -14.48
N ARG A 2 -6.02 9.88 -13.20
CA ARG A 2 -5.87 8.53 -12.66
C ARG A 2 -7.21 7.82 -12.73
N ASP A 3 -7.23 6.68 -13.38
CA ASP A 3 -8.45 5.91 -13.63
C ASP A 3 -8.40 4.50 -13.00
N THR A 4 -7.32 4.17 -12.30
CA THR A 4 -7.09 2.83 -11.76
C THR A 4 -6.62 2.92 -10.33
N ILE A 5 -7.06 2.00 -9.49
CA ILE A 5 -6.54 1.83 -8.13
C ILE A 5 -5.84 0.48 -8.09
N ILE A 6 -4.57 0.48 -7.63
CA ILE A 6 -3.80 -0.75 -7.49
C ILE A 6 -3.49 -0.95 -6.02
N ILE A 7 -3.83 -2.11 -5.50
CA ILE A 7 -3.67 -2.45 -4.10
C ILE A 7 -2.46 -3.37 -3.92
N HIS A 8 -1.53 -2.93 -3.07
CA HIS A 8 -0.32 -3.66 -2.73
C HIS A 8 -0.32 -4.05 -1.25
N CYS A 9 0.58 -4.93 -0.88
CA CYS A 9 0.91 -5.18 0.52
C CYS A 9 2.33 -4.68 0.81
N SER A 10 2.62 -4.44 2.10
CA SER A 10 3.96 -4.03 2.51
C SER A 10 4.95 -5.20 2.55
N ALA A 11 4.48 -6.43 2.37
CA ALA A 11 5.25 -7.66 2.50
C ALA A 11 5.92 -7.75 3.88
N THR A 12 5.14 -7.51 4.91
CA THR A 12 5.57 -7.59 6.31
C THR A 12 4.79 -8.67 7.03
N ARG A 13 5.33 -9.19 8.13
CA ARG A 13 4.73 -10.31 8.85
C ARG A 13 3.46 -9.91 9.58
N ALA A 14 2.53 -10.85 9.65
CA ALA A 14 1.25 -10.67 10.35
C ALA A 14 1.46 -10.21 11.79
N GLY A 15 0.65 -9.27 12.23
CA GLY A 15 0.71 -8.75 13.59
C GLY A 15 1.72 -7.61 13.81
N GLN A 16 2.55 -7.32 12.82
CA GLN A 16 3.49 -6.19 12.86
C GLN A 16 2.89 -4.99 12.18
N ASP A 17 2.77 -3.88 12.91
CA ASP A 17 2.22 -2.65 12.37
C ASP A 17 3.34 -1.71 11.94
N PHE A 18 3.12 -1.03 10.82
CA PHE A 18 4.05 -0.03 10.29
C PHE A 18 3.29 1.18 9.81
N THR A 19 3.96 2.33 9.82
CA THR A 19 3.36 3.59 9.39
C THR A 19 3.80 3.95 7.98
N ALA A 20 3.12 4.93 7.38
CA ALA A 20 3.56 5.48 6.10
C ALA A 20 4.98 6.05 6.22
N ALA A 21 5.33 6.63 7.38
CA ALA A 21 6.67 7.14 7.62
C ALA A 21 7.73 6.03 7.61
N ASP A 22 7.40 4.84 8.14
CA ASP A 22 8.30 3.68 8.09
C ASP A 22 8.57 3.25 6.65
N ILE A 23 7.51 3.14 5.86
CA ILE A 23 7.62 2.75 4.45
C ILE A 23 8.36 3.82 3.66
N ASP A 24 8.13 5.08 3.95
CA ASP A 24 8.86 6.20 3.33
C ASP A 24 10.36 6.05 3.57
N ARG A 25 10.78 5.75 4.81
CA ARG A 25 12.19 5.52 5.10
C ARG A 25 12.76 4.36 4.27
N TRP A 26 12.03 3.27 4.17
CA TRP A 26 12.47 2.09 3.41
C TRP A 26 12.64 2.41 1.92
N HIS A 27 11.68 3.13 1.36
CA HIS A 27 11.74 3.52 -0.05
C HIS A 27 12.88 4.51 -0.32
N ARG A 28 13.07 5.49 0.56
CA ARG A 28 14.19 6.44 0.43
C ARG A 28 15.53 5.73 0.52
N ALA A 29 15.65 4.72 1.37
CA ALA A 29 16.86 3.90 1.46
C ALA A 29 17.14 3.14 0.16
N ARG A 30 16.12 2.87 -0.65
CA ARG A 30 16.23 2.22 -1.96
C ARG A 30 16.43 3.21 -3.10
N GLY A 31 16.55 4.49 -2.82
CA GLY A 31 16.78 5.52 -3.82
C GLY A 31 15.52 6.27 -4.30
N PHE A 32 14.36 6.00 -3.70
CA PHE A 32 13.14 6.74 -4.04
C PHE A 32 13.19 8.14 -3.43
N ARG A 33 12.51 9.07 -4.06
CA ARG A 33 12.34 10.44 -3.52
C ARG A 33 11.53 10.44 -2.23
N SER A 34 10.52 9.58 -2.18
CA SER A 34 9.62 9.42 -1.05
C SER A 34 8.91 8.08 -1.20
N ILE A 35 8.02 7.75 -0.25
CA ILE A 35 7.15 6.59 -0.36
C ILE A 35 6.49 6.52 -1.74
N GLY A 36 6.48 5.35 -2.35
CA GLY A 36 5.92 5.15 -3.69
C GLY A 36 4.40 5.01 -3.73
N TYR A 37 3.76 4.73 -2.58
CA TYR A 37 2.31 4.61 -2.48
C TYR A 37 1.67 5.94 -2.15
N HIS A 38 0.44 6.14 -2.59
CA HIS A 38 -0.32 7.35 -2.26
C HIS A 38 -0.99 7.24 -0.89
N PHE A 39 -1.37 6.02 -0.49
CA PHE A 39 -2.00 5.77 0.80
C PHE A 39 -1.49 4.47 1.41
N VAL A 40 -1.50 4.42 2.73
CA VAL A 40 -1.16 3.21 3.51
C VAL A 40 -2.33 2.91 4.43
N ILE A 41 -2.79 1.66 4.42
CA ILE A 41 -3.84 1.19 5.34
C ILE A 41 -3.16 0.34 6.41
N ARG A 42 -3.23 0.82 7.64
CA ARG A 42 -2.61 0.16 8.79
C ARG A 42 -3.48 -0.98 9.30
N LEU A 43 -2.96 -1.77 10.24
CA LEU A 43 -3.65 -2.94 10.80
C LEU A 43 -5.01 -2.60 11.40
N ASP A 44 -5.15 -1.42 12.01
CA ASP A 44 -6.40 -0.97 12.61
C ASP A 44 -7.37 -0.32 11.61
N GLY A 45 -7.00 -0.29 10.33
CA GLY A 45 -7.79 0.34 9.28
C GLY A 45 -7.52 1.83 9.09
N THR A 46 -6.64 2.42 9.89
CA THR A 46 -6.26 3.83 9.72
C THR A 46 -5.63 4.03 8.35
N ILE A 47 -6.11 5.03 7.61
CA ILE A 47 -5.56 5.38 6.30
C ILE A 47 -4.62 6.56 6.49
N GLU A 48 -3.35 6.35 6.13
CA GLU A 48 -2.33 7.40 6.21
C GLU A 48 -1.97 7.87 4.80
N PRO A 49 -1.85 9.18 4.56
CA PRO A 49 -1.37 9.68 3.28
C PRO A 49 0.11 9.37 3.12
N GLY A 50 0.49 9.00 1.91
CA GLY A 50 1.89 8.84 1.52
C GLY A 50 2.29 9.92 0.53
N ARG A 51 2.64 9.51 -0.70
CA ARG A 51 2.96 10.48 -1.76
C ARG A 51 1.69 11.24 -2.14
N ASP A 52 1.82 12.54 -2.41
CA ASP A 52 0.69 13.35 -2.84
C ASP A 52 0.08 12.77 -4.12
N VAL A 53 -1.25 12.73 -4.18
CA VAL A 53 -1.98 12.13 -5.32
C VAL A 53 -1.78 12.91 -6.63
N SER A 54 -1.32 14.14 -6.56
CA SER A 54 -0.97 14.93 -7.76
C SER A 54 0.31 14.45 -8.41
N LEU A 55 1.12 13.65 -7.69
CA LEU A 55 2.38 13.11 -8.18
C LEU A 55 2.20 11.65 -8.61
N ASP A 56 2.94 11.26 -9.65
CA ASP A 56 2.97 9.86 -10.04
C ASP A 56 3.59 9.03 -8.91
N GLY A 57 3.01 7.88 -8.62
CA GLY A 57 3.57 6.96 -7.65
C GLY A 57 4.84 6.28 -8.16
N ALA A 58 5.41 5.43 -7.34
CA ALA A 58 6.49 4.54 -7.69
C ALA A 58 6.18 3.17 -7.08
N HIS A 59 5.10 2.55 -7.55
CA HIS A 59 4.59 1.31 -6.97
C HIS A 59 4.28 0.22 -8.00
N CYS A 60 4.11 0.60 -9.27
CA CYS A 60 3.81 -0.38 -10.32
C CYS A 60 4.27 0.18 -11.67
N THR A 61 5.40 -0.32 -12.16
CA THR A 61 5.97 0.12 -13.42
C THR A 61 4.96 -0.01 -14.57
N GLY A 62 4.81 1.04 -15.35
CA GLY A 62 3.85 1.11 -16.45
C GLY A 62 2.47 1.61 -16.04
N TRP A 63 2.18 1.67 -14.74
CA TRP A 63 0.88 2.10 -14.22
C TRP A 63 0.94 3.31 -13.30
N ASN A 64 2.15 3.75 -12.91
CA ASN A 64 2.32 4.82 -11.94
C ASN A 64 1.61 6.11 -12.32
N ARG A 65 1.54 6.42 -13.60
CA ARG A 65 0.97 7.66 -14.09
C ARG A 65 -0.56 7.68 -14.02
N ARG A 66 -1.20 6.54 -14.19
CA ARG A 66 -2.66 6.46 -14.29
C ARG A 66 -3.33 5.80 -13.11
N SER A 67 -2.58 5.44 -12.09
CA SER A 67 -3.13 4.73 -10.93
C SER A 67 -2.86 5.44 -9.62
N ILE A 68 -3.71 5.12 -8.63
CA ILE A 68 -3.46 5.42 -7.24
C ILE A 68 -2.97 4.14 -6.59
N GLY A 69 -1.81 4.20 -5.92
CA GLY A 69 -1.25 3.06 -5.22
C GLY A 69 -1.66 3.07 -3.75
N ILE A 70 -2.30 2.00 -3.31
CA ILE A 70 -2.70 1.80 -1.92
C ILE A 70 -1.98 0.58 -1.39
N CYS A 71 -1.28 0.73 -0.27
CA CYS A 71 -0.57 -0.37 0.38
C CYS A 71 -1.22 -0.69 1.70
N TYR A 72 -1.63 -1.95 1.92
CA TYR A 72 -2.02 -2.38 3.26
C TYR A 72 -0.82 -3.01 3.98
N VAL A 73 -0.75 -2.81 5.29
CA VAL A 73 0.33 -3.36 6.11
C VAL A 73 0.10 -4.86 6.30
N GLY A 74 1.07 -5.67 5.91
CA GLY A 74 1.00 -7.13 6.00
C GLY A 74 1.45 -7.82 4.72
N GLY A 75 0.84 -8.94 4.42
CA GLY A 75 1.09 -9.73 3.21
C GLY A 75 1.92 -10.98 3.43
N LEU A 76 2.51 -11.15 4.63
CA LEU A 76 3.25 -12.35 5.01
C LEU A 76 2.65 -12.94 6.27
N ASP A 77 2.64 -14.29 6.38
CA ASP A 77 2.27 -14.94 7.63
C ASP A 77 3.41 -14.80 8.66
N LYS A 78 3.23 -15.36 9.85
CA LYS A 78 4.22 -15.24 10.93
C LYS A 78 5.56 -15.89 10.58
N GLU A 79 5.56 -16.83 9.65
CA GLU A 79 6.77 -17.50 9.16
C GLU A 79 7.39 -16.79 7.96
N GLY A 80 6.79 -15.69 7.50
CA GLY A 80 7.32 -14.90 6.39
C GLY A 80 6.91 -15.40 5.01
N ARG A 81 5.87 -16.24 4.92
CA ARG A 81 5.34 -16.72 3.65
C ARG A 81 4.20 -15.84 3.17
N PRO A 82 4.03 -15.64 1.85
CA PRO A 82 2.91 -14.85 1.34
C PRO A 82 1.56 -15.38 1.81
N ALA A 83 0.72 -14.48 2.31
CA ALA A 83 -0.60 -14.81 2.82
C ALA A 83 -1.50 -13.58 2.82
N ASP A 84 -2.82 -13.78 2.78
CA ASP A 84 -3.75 -12.69 3.00
C ASP A 84 -3.86 -12.44 4.49
N THR A 85 -3.22 -11.38 4.96
CA THR A 85 -3.17 -11.00 6.38
C THR A 85 -3.97 -9.75 6.67
N ARG A 86 -4.81 -9.30 5.73
CA ARG A 86 -5.61 -8.10 5.94
C ARG A 86 -6.52 -8.30 7.14
N THR A 87 -6.49 -7.33 8.05
CA THR A 87 -7.42 -7.32 9.18
C THR A 87 -8.83 -7.00 8.68
N GLU A 88 -9.83 -7.25 9.51
CA GLU A 88 -11.21 -6.92 9.15
C GLU A 88 -11.35 -5.44 8.76
N ALA A 89 -10.70 -4.54 9.51
CA ALA A 89 -10.71 -3.11 9.22
C ALA A 89 -10.02 -2.81 7.87
N CYS A 90 -8.89 -3.45 7.59
CA CYS A 90 -8.21 -3.32 6.30
C CYS A 90 -9.07 -3.82 5.15
N LEU A 91 -9.73 -4.97 5.33
CA LEU A 91 -10.60 -5.56 4.31
C LEU A 91 -11.72 -4.63 3.90
N LEU A 92 -12.32 -3.93 4.86
CA LEU A 92 -13.39 -2.99 4.58
C LEU A 92 -12.95 -1.92 3.57
N TYR A 93 -11.79 -1.31 3.81
CA TYR A 93 -11.28 -0.24 2.95
C TYR A 93 -10.70 -0.75 1.63
N THR A 94 -9.96 -1.86 1.66
CA THR A 94 -9.39 -2.41 0.43
C THR A 94 -10.46 -2.97 -0.49
N SER A 95 -11.55 -3.51 0.05
CA SER A 95 -12.66 -3.99 -0.76
C SER A 95 -13.37 -2.84 -1.47
N ASP A 96 -13.62 -1.73 -0.77
CA ASP A 96 -14.22 -0.54 -1.38
C ASP A 96 -13.32 0.03 -2.48
N ALA A 97 -12.03 0.10 -2.24
CA ALA A 97 -11.07 0.55 -3.23
C ALA A 97 -11.01 -0.39 -4.44
N ALA A 98 -11.06 -1.69 -4.21
CA ALA A 98 -10.95 -2.70 -5.27
C ALA A 98 -12.18 -2.76 -6.17
N ASP A 99 -13.32 -2.22 -5.76
CA ASP A 99 -14.50 -2.13 -6.62
C ASP A 99 -14.22 -1.35 -7.91
N ASP A 100 -13.26 -0.41 -7.84
CA ASP A 100 -12.90 0.45 -8.97
C ASP A 100 -11.49 0.19 -9.49
N GLY A 101 -10.80 -0.86 -9.00
CA GLY A 101 -9.41 -1.10 -9.32
C GLY A 101 -9.01 -2.56 -9.28
N GLU A 102 -7.69 -2.79 -9.28
CA GLU A 102 -7.10 -4.12 -9.30
C GLU A 102 -6.31 -4.41 -8.03
N SER A 103 -6.35 -5.67 -7.58
CA SER A 103 -5.50 -6.14 -6.49
C SER A 103 -4.20 -6.73 -7.04
N VAL A 104 -3.12 -6.44 -6.36
CA VAL A 104 -1.79 -6.92 -6.73
C VAL A 104 -1.16 -7.67 -5.57
#